data_d9a506a5df51b49644d41deecae20c35
#
_entry.id   d9a506a5df51b49644d41deecae20c35
#
_cell.length_a   1.000
_cell.length_b   1.000
_cell.length_c   1.000
_cell.angle_alpha   90.00
_cell.angle_beta   90.00
_cell.angle_gamma   90.00
#
_symmetry.space_group_name_H-M   'P 1'
#
loop_
_entity.id
_entity.type
_entity.pdbx_description
1 polymer ?
#
loop_
_entity_poly.entity_id
_entity_poly.type
_entity_poly.pdbx_seq_one_letter_code
_entity_poly.pdbx_strand_id
1 'polypeptide(L)'
;MKFGTIIVTRSKSCHVKTLHTILRMNIACIQHGHKNEISFVIDDPYAKAKAIENHMKICDRILFVDFGISMDENSIAEVIKPHEDIGCLVFPGVVEGIDWDLFKDKVLKDVDEPKHQMGLNFDTNVDEEISKDIYTVKNTSARAWIMNCATVTETLKNPKNDRKFGVNMIPPRMDMMFLKFRENGIKIHAFTAAKLTMTYGHECISNILNAAGVKAN
;
A
#
# COMPACT_ATOMS: atom_id res chain seq x y z
N MET A 1 17.22 -9.05 11.09
CA MET A 1 16.89 -8.16 9.96
C MET A 1 16.68 -6.73 10.45
N LYS A 2 16.86 -5.77 9.53
CA LYS A 2 16.54 -4.37 9.76
C LYS A 2 15.38 -3.96 8.88
N PHE A 3 14.25 -3.57 9.50
CA PHE A 3 13.11 -2.99 8.82
C PHE A 3 13.23 -1.47 8.76
N GLY A 4 12.77 -0.87 7.66
CA GLY A 4 12.47 0.55 7.57
C GLY A 4 10.97 0.73 7.51
N THR A 5 10.38 1.44 8.46
CA THR A 5 8.94 1.75 8.44
C THR A 5 8.76 3.20 8.02
N ILE A 6 8.22 3.42 6.83
CA ILE A 6 7.96 4.75 6.26
C ILE A 6 6.49 5.08 6.45
N ILE A 7 6.20 6.16 7.15
CA ILE A 7 4.87 6.61 7.48
C ILE A 7 4.60 7.95 6.82
N VAL A 8 3.55 8.01 6.03
CA VAL A 8 3.12 9.27 5.40
C VAL A 8 2.32 10.12 6.39
N THR A 9 2.65 11.40 6.45
CA THR A 9 2.02 12.39 7.32
C THR A 9 1.41 13.52 6.50
N ARG A 10 0.31 14.09 6.99
CA ARG A 10 -0.29 15.32 6.46
C ARG A 10 -0.30 16.39 7.53
N SER A 11 -0.04 17.64 7.15
CA SER A 11 -0.02 18.79 8.09
C SER A 11 0.86 18.54 9.33
N LYS A 12 1.98 17.84 9.17
CA LYS A 12 2.92 17.43 10.24
C LYS A 12 2.28 16.57 11.33
N SER A 13 1.16 15.92 11.03
CA SER A 13 0.46 15.02 11.96
C SER A 13 0.40 13.60 11.43
N CYS A 14 0.45 12.63 12.34
CA CYS A 14 0.18 11.23 12.06
C CYS A 14 -1.22 10.88 12.55
N HIS A 15 -1.97 10.14 11.76
CA HIS A 15 -3.29 9.68 12.18
C HIS A 15 -3.18 8.65 13.31
N VAL A 16 -4.05 8.72 14.33
CA VAL A 16 -4.01 7.82 15.50
C VAL A 16 -4.03 6.34 15.10
N LYS A 17 -4.84 5.96 14.11
CA LYS A 17 -4.89 4.57 13.63
C LYS A 17 -3.57 4.14 12.97
N THR A 18 -2.90 5.03 12.25
CA THR A 18 -1.57 4.77 11.70
C THR A 18 -0.52 4.61 12.81
N LEU A 19 -0.63 5.40 13.89
CA LEU A 19 0.21 5.24 15.07
C LEU A 19 0.05 3.84 15.69
N HIS A 20 -1.16 3.30 15.75
CA HIS A 20 -1.37 1.91 16.20
C HIS A 20 -0.62 0.89 15.33
N THR A 21 -0.60 1.08 14.02
CA THR A 21 0.19 0.23 13.11
C THR A 21 1.68 0.29 13.44
N ILE A 22 2.21 1.50 13.68
CA ILE A 22 3.62 1.70 14.05
C ILE A 22 3.95 0.96 15.35
N LEU A 23 3.11 1.10 16.36
CA LEU A 23 3.33 0.45 17.66
C LEU A 23 3.29 -1.07 17.54
N ARG A 24 2.30 -1.63 16.82
CA ARG A 24 2.22 -3.07 16.54
C ARG A 24 3.46 -3.56 15.78
N MET A 25 3.86 -2.87 14.72
CA MET A 25 5.04 -3.23 13.95
C MET A 25 6.31 -3.21 14.82
N ASN A 26 6.45 -2.20 15.67
CA ASN A 26 7.61 -2.10 16.56
C ASN A 26 7.65 -3.22 17.59
N ILE A 27 6.50 -3.56 18.20
CA ILE A 27 6.38 -4.70 19.12
C ILE A 27 6.72 -6.00 18.40
N ALA A 28 6.17 -6.24 17.20
CA ALA A 28 6.46 -7.43 16.42
C ALA A 28 7.95 -7.54 16.07
N CYS A 29 8.60 -6.45 15.70
CA CYS A 29 10.04 -6.43 15.47
C CYS A 29 10.85 -6.80 16.71
N ILE A 30 10.49 -6.25 17.87
CA ILE A 30 11.16 -6.56 19.15
C ILE A 30 10.99 -8.05 19.50
N GLN A 31 9.79 -8.59 19.38
CA GLN A 31 9.50 -9.99 19.66
C GLN A 31 10.30 -10.97 18.79
N HIS A 32 10.60 -10.59 17.56
CA HIS A 32 11.37 -11.40 16.61
C HIS A 32 12.87 -11.04 16.55
N GLY A 33 13.34 -10.17 17.43
CA GLY A 33 14.75 -9.75 17.46
C GLY A 33 15.17 -8.92 16.23
N HIS A 34 14.25 -8.19 15.64
CA HIS A 34 14.51 -7.32 14.49
C HIS A 34 14.67 -5.87 14.91
N LYS A 35 15.44 -5.10 14.13
CA LYS A 35 15.54 -3.65 14.28
C LYS A 35 14.49 -2.99 13.40
N ASN A 36 13.85 -1.92 13.90
CA ASN A 36 12.91 -1.13 13.12
C ASN A 36 13.33 0.34 13.13
N GLU A 37 13.62 0.88 11.95
CA GLU A 37 13.90 2.30 11.74
C GLU A 37 12.66 2.99 11.22
N ILE A 38 12.06 3.86 12.02
CA ILE A 38 10.82 4.55 11.70
C ILE A 38 11.12 5.93 11.16
N SER A 39 10.56 6.28 10.02
CA SER A 39 10.64 7.61 9.44
C SER A 39 9.26 8.15 9.07
N PHE A 40 9.10 9.44 9.25
CA PHE A 40 7.89 10.16 8.86
C PHE A 40 8.20 11.00 7.62
N VAL A 41 7.35 10.89 6.61
CA VAL A 41 7.49 11.63 5.36
C VAL A 41 6.21 12.41 5.09
N ILE A 42 6.35 13.63 4.58
CA ILE A 42 5.19 14.42 4.14
C ILE A 42 4.51 13.75 2.94
N ASP A 43 3.20 13.98 2.79
CA ASP A 43 2.42 13.46 1.65
C ASP A 43 2.77 14.24 0.36
N ASP A 44 4.01 14.08 -0.06
CA ASP A 44 4.57 14.61 -1.30
C ASP A 44 5.18 13.44 -2.10
N PRO A 45 4.87 13.29 -3.39
CA PRO A 45 5.35 12.16 -4.19
C PRO A 45 6.88 12.03 -4.23
N TYR A 46 7.59 13.14 -4.35
CA TYR A 46 9.05 13.14 -4.43
C TYR A 46 9.70 12.85 -3.07
N ALA A 47 9.11 13.37 -1.99
CA ALA A 47 9.58 13.08 -0.64
C ALA A 47 9.39 11.60 -0.31
N LYS A 48 8.26 11.00 -0.70
CA LYS A 48 8.01 9.56 -0.55
C LYS A 48 9.03 8.72 -1.33
N ALA A 49 9.25 9.00 -2.60
CA ALA A 49 10.23 8.29 -3.42
C ALA A 49 11.63 8.39 -2.83
N LYS A 50 12.06 9.58 -2.41
CA LYS A 50 13.37 9.80 -1.78
C LYS A 50 13.52 9.04 -0.46
N ALA A 51 12.46 8.98 0.35
CA ALA A 51 12.47 8.21 1.60
C ALA A 51 12.64 6.72 1.32
N ILE A 52 11.92 6.17 0.33
CA ILE A 52 12.07 4.77 -0.10
C ILE A 52 13.52 4.50 -0.55
N GLU A 53 14.09 5.31 -1.45
CA GLU A 53 15.46 5.16 -1.92
C GLU A 53 16.51 5.22 -0.80
N ASN A 54 16.29 6.07 0.19
CA ASN A 54 17.20 6.17 1.33
C ASN A 54 17.14 4.91 2.20
N HIS A 55 15.94 4.38 2.47
CA HIS A 55 15.76 3.16 3.26
C HIS A 55 16.24 1.91 2.51
N MET A 56 16.11 1.85 1.19
CA MET A 56 16.67 0.75 0.38
C MET A 56 18.18 0.56 0.55
N LYS A 57 18.91 1.62 0.94
CA LYS A 57 20.37 1.57 1.14
C LYS A 57 20.79 1.00 2.50
N ILE A 58 19.90 1.05 3.48
CA ILE A 58 20.25 0.81 4.88
C ILE A 58 19.39 -0.23 5.58
N CYS A 59 18.27 -0.64 4.96
CA CYS A 59 17.32 -1.60 5.51
C CYS A 59 17.24 -2.86 4.62
N ASP A 60 16.92 -3.99 5.23
CA ASP A 60 16.69 -5.25 4.51
C ASP A 60 15.29 -5.24 3.87
N ARG A 61 14.30 -4.69 4.58
CA ARG A 61 12.91 -4.62 4.13
C ARG A 61 12.31 -3.26 4.49
N ILE A 62 11.39 -2.79 3.66
CA ILE A 62 10.67 -1.52 3.86
C ILE A 62 9.18 -1.79 3.96
N LEU A 63 8.59 -1.44 5.09
CA LEU A 63 7.15 -1.29 5.23
C LEU A 63 6.76 0.17 4.94
N PHE A 64 5.94 0.36 3.94
CA PHE A 64 5.36 1.67 3.63
C PHE A 64 3.88 1.69 4.05
N VAL A 65 3.50 2.72 4.78
CA VAL A 65 2.11 2.93 5.21
C VAL A 65 1.72 4.36 4.89
N ASP A 66 0.77 4.52 3.99
CA ASP A 66 0.25 5.83 3.60
C ASP A 66 -0.61 6.45 4.72
N PHE A 67 -0.91 7.74 4.57
CA PHE A 67 -1.67 8.49 5.56
C PHE A 67 -3.05 7.86 5.84
N GLY A 68 -3.40 7.77 7.13
CA GLY A 68 -4.72 7.30 7.56
C GLY A 68 -4.95 5.79 7.48
N ILE A 69 -3.92 5.00 7.20
CA ILE A 69 -4.04 3.53 7.13
C ILE A 69 -3.67 2.91 8.48
N SER A 70 -4.50 1.98 8.93
CA SER A 70 -4.20 1.06 10.03
C SER A 70 -4.23 -0.38 9.53
N MET A 71 -3.20 -1.14 9.90
CA MET A 71 -3.08 -2.56 9.61
C MET A 71 -3.44 -3.36 10.87
N ASP A 72 -4.15 -4.46 10.71
CA ASP A 72 -4.45 -5.41 11.78
C ASP A 72 -3.23 -6.26 12.16
N GLU A 73 -3.38 -7.07 13.21
CA GLU A 73 -2.31 -7.92 13.71
C GLU A 73 -1.89 -9.01 12.71
N ASN A 74 -2.85 -9.57 11.97
CA ASN A 74 -2.56 -10.58 10.96
C ASN A 74 -1.74 -9.99 9.80
N SER A 75 -2.07 -8.78 9.36
CA SER A 75 -1.30 -8.05 8.35
C SER A 75 0.13 -7.77 8.83
N ILE A 76 0.30 -7.37 10.10
CA ILE A 76 1.64 -7.14 10.67
C ILE A 76 2.41 -8.47 10.83
N ALA A 77 1.75 -9.55 11.23
CA ALA A 77 2.39 -10.86 11.27
C ALA A 77 2.88 -11.29 9.88
N GLU A 78 2.11 -11.01 8.83
CA GLU A 78 2.51 -11.29 7.45
C GLU A 78 3.70 -10.43 7.01
N VAL A 79 3.77 -9.16 7.44
CA VAL A 79 4.93 -8.28 7.21
C VAL A 79 6.22 -8.88 7.76
N ILE A 80 6.16 -9.52 8.94
CA ILE A 80 7.34 -10.10 9.61
C ILE A 80 7.81 -11.40 8.95
N LYS A 81 6.91 -12.18 8.35
CA LYS A 81 7.28 -13.45 7.71
C LYS A 81 8.34 -13.26 6.61
N PRO A 82 9.30 -14.19 6.48
CA PRO A 82 10.22 -14.16 5.37
C PRO A 82 9.47 -14.50 4.07
N HIS A 83 9.60 -13.64 3.08
CA HIS A 83 9.10 -13.84 1.73
C HIS A 83 10.28 -13.78 0.76
N GLU A 84 11.05 -14.87 0.68
CA GLU A 84 12.33 -14.90 -0.02
C GLU A 84 12.19 -14.65 -1.54
N ASP A 85 11.12 -15.15 -2.14
CA ASP A 85 10.88 -15.02 -3.59
C ASP A 85 10.00 -13.83 -3.99
N ILE A 86 9.55 -13.03 -3.03
CA ILE A 86 8.65 -11.91 -3.28
C ILE A 86 9.43 -10.59 -3.18
N GLY A 87 9.47 -9.85 -4.29
CA GLY A 87 10.07 -8.52 -4.31
C GLY A 87 9.24 -7.49 -3.55
N CYS A 88 7.91 -7.57 -3.71
CA CYS A 88 6.97 -6.69 -3.00
C CYS A 88 5.68 -7.42 -2.67
N LEU A 89 5.22 -7.31 -1.41
CA LEU A 89 3.91 -7.79 -0.98
C LEU A 89 3.03 -6.57 -0.66
N VAL A 90 1.90 -6.46 -1.34
CA VAL A 90 0.94 -5.37 -1.14
C VAL A 90 -0.23 -5.85 -0.28
N PHE A 91 -0.81 -4.92 0.45
CA PHE A 91 -2.00 -5.13 1.27
C PHE A 91 -3.15 -4.34 0.62
N PRO A 92 -4.05 -5.02 -0.10
CA PRO A 92 -5.14 -4.35 -0.83
C PRO A 92 -6.02 -3.51 0.08
N GLY A 93 -6.27 -2.29 -0.34
CA GLY A 93 -7.16 -1.36 0.33
C GLY A 93 -8.25 -0.87 -0.60
N VAL A 94 -9.29 -0.29 -0.03
CA VAL A 94 -10.37 0.33 -0.79
C VAL A 94 -9.93 1.71 -1.26
N VAL A 95 -10.16 2.01 -2.54
CA VAL A 95 -9.97 3.35 -3.09
C VAL A 95 -10.96 4.32 -2.46
N GLU A 96 -10.53 5.56 -2.21
CA GLU A 96 -11.38 6.59 -1.64
C GLU A 96 -12.56 6.92 -2.56
N GLY A 97 -13.75 6.96 -1.98
CA GLY A 97 -14.99 7.22 -2.70
C GLY A 97 -15.84 5.99 -2.97
N ILE A 98 -17.02 6.22 -3.50
CA ILE A 98 -17.95 5.18 -3.95
C ILE A 98 -18.04 5.26 -5.47
N ASP A 99 -17.80 4.14 -6.12
CA ASP A 99 -18.04 3.96 -7.54
C ASP A 99 -19.52 3.67 -7.76
N TRP A 100 -20.28 4.72 -8.11
CA TRP A 100 -21.71 4.63 -8.30
C TRP A 100 -22.11 3.83 -9.55
N ASP A 101 -21.26 3.79 -10.57
CA ASP A 101 -21.52 2.99 -11.77
C ASP A 101 -21.34 1.50 -11.45
N LEU A 102 -20.26 1.15 -10.74
CA LEU A 102 -20.04 -0.21 -10.23
C LEU A 102 -21.17 -0.65 -9.30
N PHE A 103 -21.60 0.23 -8.38
CA PHE A 103 -22.72 -0.04 -7.48
C PHE A 103 -23.99 -0.36 -8.26
N LYS A 104 -24.35 0.50 -9.22
CA LYS A 104 -25.51 0.34 -10.08
C LYS A 104 -25.46 -0.97 -10.86
N ASP A 105 -24.33 -1.26 -11.47
CA ASP A 105 -24.12 -2.49 -12.24
C ASP A 105 -24.30 -3.76 -11.38
N LYS A 106 -23.73 -3.78 -10.17
CA LYS A 106 -23.86 -4.90 -9.24
C LYS A 106 -25.30 -5.07 -8.76
N VAL A 107 -26.00 -3.97 -8.48
CA VAL A 107 -27.43 -4.01 -8.10
C VAL A 107 -28.29 -4.55 -9.24
N LEU A 108 -28.05 -4.12 -10.48
CA LEU A 108 -28.80 -4.59 -11.64
C LEU A 108 -28.53 -6.07 -11.97
N LYS A 109 -27.35 -6.58 -11.64
CA LYS A 109 -26.96 -7.98 -11.82
C LYS A 109 -27.33 -8.87 -10.65
N ASP A 110 -27.97 -8.32 -9.63
CA ASP A 110 -28.36 -9.01 -8.39
C ASP A 110 -27.19 -9.83 -7.77
N VAL A 111 -26.03 -9.20 -7.68
CA VAL A 111 -24.83 -9.83 -7.12
C VAL A 111 -25.04 -10.11 -5.64
N ASP A 112 -24.73 -11.32 -5.19
CA ASP A 112 -24.80 -11.72 -3.77
C ASP A 112 -23.61 -11.14 -2.97
N GLU A 113 -23.66 -9.83 -2.75
CA GLU A 113 -22.69 -9.05 -2.01
C GLU A 113 -23.39 -8.05 -1.10
N PRO A 114 -22.88 -7.78 0.12
CA PRO A 114 -23.46 -6.76 1.00
C PRO A 114 -23.56 -5.40 0.30
N LYS A 115 -24.75 -4.79 0.30
CA LYS A 115 -25.02 -3.55 -0.44
C LYS A 115 -24.04 -2.42 -0.16
N HIS A 116 -23.55 -2.30 1.08
CA HIS A 116 -22.57 -1.28 1.47
C HIS A 116 -21.16 -1.52 0.91
N GLN A 117 -20.91 -2.68 0.28
CA GLN A 117 -19.63 -3.03 -0.35
C GLN A 117 -19.70 -2.96 -1.88
N MET A 118 -20.89 -2.98 -2.47
CA MET A 118 -21.07 -3.07 -3.93
C MET A 118 -20.39 -1.95 -4.72
N GLY A 119 -20.26 -0.76 -4.12
CA GLY A 119 -19.61 0.40 -4.76
C GLY A 119 -18.15 0.59 -4.35
N LEU A 120 -17.52 -0.39 -3.70
CA LEU A 120 -16.13 -0.28 -3.29
C LEU A 120 -15.20 -0.85 -4.35
N ASN A 121 -14.25 -0.02 -4.79
CA ASN A 121 -13.14 -0.45 -5.63
C ASN A 121 -11.90 -0.69 -4.79
N PHE A 122 -11.15 -1.75 -5.12
CA PHE A 122 -9.85 -1.99 -4.52
C PHE A 122 -8.74 -1.34 -5.35
N ASP A 123 -7.69 -0.89 -4.66
CA ASP A 123 -6.49 -0.32 -5.26
C ASP A 123 -5.59 -1.37 -5.93
N THR A 124 -5.96 -2.65 -5.84
CA THR A 124 -5.18 -3.79 -6.31
C THR A 124 -6.06 -4.79 -7.02
N ASN A 125 -5.68 -5.13 -8.26
CA ASN A 125 -6.30 -6.19 -9.03
C ASN A 125 -5.41 -7.43 -8.96
N VAL A 126 -5.95 -8.50 -8.38
CA VAL A 126 -5.28 -9.80 -8.23
C VAL A 126 -5.56 -10.71 -9.42
N ASP A 127 -4.75 -11.77 -9.57
CA ASP A 127 -4.89 -12.78 -10.61
C ASP A 127 -4.97 -14.17 -9.99
N GLU A 128 -3.89 -14.94 -10.00
CA GLU A 128 -3.84 -16.31 -9.56
C GLU A 128 -3.43 -16.43 -8.10
N GLU A 129 -4.08 -17.34 -7.37
CA GLU A 129 -3.67 -17.69 -6.01
C GLU A 129 -2.41 -18.58 -6.07
N ILE A 130 -1.35 -18.17 -5.36
CA ILE A 130 -0.08 -18.89 -5.27
C ILE A 130 -0.04 -19.75 -4.02
N SER A 131 -0.53 -19.18 -2.94
CA SER A 131 -0.67 -19.84 -1.65
C SER A 131 -1.84 -19.22 -0.91
N LYS A 132 -2.22 -19.82 0.22
CA LYS A 132 -3.37 -19.35 0.99
C LYS A 132 -3.33 -17.84 1.19
N ASP A 133 -4.33 -17.15 0.68
CA ASP A 133 -4.53 -15.70 0.78
C ASP A 133 -3.45 -14.83 0.08
N ILE A 134 -2.52 -15.44 -0.69
CA ILE A 134 -1.49 -14.73 -1.46
C ILE A 134 -1.72 -14.93 -2.94
N TYR A 135 -1.87 -13.83 -3.66
CA TYR A 135 -2.21 -13.79 -5.07
C TYR A 135 -1.16 -13.03 -5.87
N THR A 136 -0.99 -13.38 -7.15
CA THR A 136 -0.28 -12.53 -8.11
C THR A 136 -1.07 -11.24 -8.36
N VAL A 137 -0.37 -10.19 -8.77
CA VAL A 137 -0.96 -8.86 -8.97
C VAL A 137 -0.88 -8.46 -10.43
N LYS A 138 -2.03 -8.14 -11.04
CA LYS A 138 -2.11 -7.55 -12.38
C LYS A 138 -1.70 -6.10 -12.40
N ASN A 139 -2.27 -5.32 -11.50
CA ASN A 139 -1.92 -3.92 -11.27
C ASN A 139 -2.25 -3.52 -9.84
N THR A 140 -1.56 -2.51 -9.34
CA THR A 140 -1.79 -2.00 -7.99
C THR A 140 -1.35 -0.54 -7.86
N SER A 141 -2.04 0.17 -7.00
CA SER A 141 -1.64 1.44 -6.42
C SER A 141 -1.73 1.39 -4.89
N ALA A 142 -1.43 0.21 -4.33
CA ALA A 142 -1.59 -0.07 -2.91
C ALA A 142 -0.92 0.99 -2.03
N ARG A 143 -1.62 1.37 -0.99
CA ARG A 143 -1.21 2.40 -0.03
C ARG A 143 -0.52 1.82 1.21
N ALA A 144 -0.53 0.50 1.36
CA ALA A 144 0.26 -0.24 2.35
C ALA A 144 0.95 -1.41 1.65
N TRP A 145 2.27 -1.54 1.84
CA TRP A 145 3.05 -2.60 1.20
C TRP A 145 4.39 -2.80 1.91
N ILE A 146 4.97 -3.99 1.73
CA ILE A 146 6.32 -4.31 2.16
C ILE A 146 7.17 -4.74 0.97
N MET A 147 8.43 -4.31 0.95
CA MET A 147 9.39 -4.58 -0.11
C MET A 147 10.65 -5.23 0.43
N ASN A 148 11.20 -6.19 -0.30
CA ASN A 148 12.53 -6.73 -0.07
C ASN A 148 13.56 -5.84 -0.81
N CYS A 149 14.40 -5.13 -0.05
CA CYS A 149 15.32 -4.15 -0.61
C CYS A 149 16.40 -4.79 -1.48
N ALA A 150 16.94 -5.94 -1.10
CA ALA A 150 17.99 -6.63 -1.86
C ALA A 150 17.44 -7.06 -3.23
N THR A 151 16.34 -7.81 -3.25
CA THR A 151 15.70 -8.32 -4.49
C THR A 151 15.37 -7.17 -5.45
N VAL A 152 14.75 -6.10 -4.94
CA VAL A 152 14.37 -4.96 -5.77
C VAL A 152 15.61 -4.21 -6.29
N THR A 153 16.61 -3.99 -5.43
CA THR A 153 17.82 -3.28 -5.82
C THR A 153 18.62 -4.03 -6.87
N GLU A 154 18.78 -5.34 -6.72
CA GLU A 154 19.51 -6.18 -7.68
C GLU A 154 18.81 -6.21 -9.04
N THR A 155 17.49 -6.34 -9.05
CA THR A 155 16.69 -6.36 -10.28
C THR A 155 16.73 -5.02 -11.00
N LEU A 156 16.61 -3.90 -10.29
CA LEU A 156 16.64 -2.56 -10.88
C LEU A 156 18.03 -2.13 -11.35
N LYS A 157 19.11 -2.71 -10.82
CA LYS A 157 20.49 -2.43 -11.27
C LYS A 157 20.81 -3.02 -12.65
N ASN A 158 19.96 -3.84 -13.22
CA ASN A 158 20.22 -4.47 -14.51
C ASN A 158 20.19 -3.41 -15.64
N PRO A 159 21.33 -3.13 -16.33
CA PRO A 159 21.44 -2.03 -17.28
C PRO A 159 20.61 -2.19 -18.55
N LYS A 160 19.93 -3.34 -18.73
CA LYS A 160 19.07 -3.58 -19.90
C LYS A 160 17.75 -2.83 -19.83
N ASN A 161 17.39 -2.28 -18.66
CA ASN A 161 15.99 -2.04 -18.36
C ASN A 161 15.55 -0.59 -18.25
N ASP A 162 16.40 0.46 -18.27
CA ASP A 162 15.76 1.78 -18.25
C ASP A 162 16.59 2.99 -18.67
N ARG A 163 16.24 3.55 -19.81
CA ARG A 163 16.70 4.89 -20.23
C ARG A 163 15.78 6.03 -19.76
N LYS A 164 14.56 5.73 -19.27
CA LYS A 164 13.56 6.76 -18.95
C LYS A 164 13.64 7.30 -17.53
N PHE A 165 14.04 6.48 -16.54
CA PHE A 165 13.95 6.88 -15.12
C PHE A 165 15.30 6.87 -14.39
N GLY A 166 16.40 6.65 -15.06
CA GLY A 166 17.70 6.45 -14.42
C GLY A 166 17.77 5.11 -13.65
N VAL A 167 18.94 4.50 -13.67
CA VAL A 167 19.20 3.27 -12.92
C VAL A 167 19.01 3.57 -11.43
N ASN A 168 18.15 2.84 -10.75
CA ASN A 168 17.86 2.93 -9.31
C ASN A 168 16.93 4.05 -8.83
N MET A 169 16.28 4.80 -9.69
CA MET A 169 15.33 5.81 -9.24
C MET A 169 13.95 5.21 -9.01
N ILE A 170 13.38 5.47 -7.84
CA ILE A 170 11.99 5.15 -7.53
C ILE A 170 11.08 6.24 -8.12
N PRO A 171 10.10 5.90 -8.98
CA PRO A 171 9.17 6.88 -9.50
C PRO A 171 8.39 7.58 -8.38
N PRO A 172 8.12 8.89 -8.48
CA PRO A 172 7.36 9.61 -7.46
C PRO A 172 5.93 9.09 -7.26
N ARG A 173 5.29 8.63 -8.32
CA ARG A 173 3.95 8.03 -8.24
C ARG A 173 4.05 6.54 -7.92
N MET A 174 3.27 6.08 -6.94
CA MET A 174 3.31 4.69 -6.47
C MET A 174 2.82 3.70 -7.54
N ASP A 175 1.80 4.02 -8.29
CA ASP A 175 1.34 3.21 -9.43
C ASP A 175 2.45 3.01 -10.48
N MET A 176 3.21 4.05 -10.77
CA MET A 176 4.35 4.00 -11.69
C MET A 176 5.52 3.21 -11.10
N MET A 177 5.70 3.23 -9.79
CA MET A 177 6.69 2.40 -9.11
C MET A 177 6.36 0.91 -9.28
N PHE A 178 5.11 0.52 -9.04
CA PHE A 178 4.69 -0.87 -9.22
C PHE A 178 4.71 -1.30 -10.68
N LEU A 179 4.34 -0.41 -11.61
CA LEU A 179 4.48 -0.68 -13.04
C LEU A 179 5.95 -0.95 -13.39
N LYS A 180 6.86 -0.09 -12.95
CA LYS A 180 8.30 -0.27 -13.15
C LYS A 180 8.80 -1.59 -12.55
N PHE A 181 8.37 -1.95 -11.35
CA PHE A 181 8.74 -3.23 -10.73
C PHE A 181 8.31 -4.40 -11.60
N ARG A 182 7.07 -4.41 -12.07
CA ARG A 182 6.55 -5.46 -12.93
C ARG A 182 7.28 -5.56 -14.27
N GLU A 183 7.53 -4.43 -14.93
CA GLU A 183 8.27 -4.36 -16.20
C GLU A 183 9.70 -4.88 -16.07
N ASN A 184 10.28 -4.79 -14.89
CA ASN A 184 11.62 -5.31 -14.59
C ASN A 184 11.58 -6.75 -14.02
N GLY A 185 10.43 -7.41 -13.97
CA GLY A 185 10.31 -8.78 -13.51
C GLY A 185 10.33 -8.96 -12.00
N ILE A 186 10.17 -7.87 -11.22
CA ILE A 186 10.01 -7.95 -9.77
C ILE A 186 8.63 -8.53 -9.46
N LYS A 187 8.58 -9.64 -8.75
CA LYS A 187 7.35 -10.29 -8.35
C LYS A 187 6.60 -9.44 -7.32
N ILE A 188 5.39 -9.05 -7.66
CA ILE A 188 4.48 -8.33 -6.77
C ILE A 188 3.32 -9.27 -6.45
N HIS A 189 3.10 -9.50 -5.17
CA HIS A 189 1.99 -10.32 -4.69
C HIS A 189 1.09 -9.51 -3.77
N ALA A 190 -0.14 -9.96 -3.58
CA ALA A 190 -1.12 -9.33 -2.69
C ALA A 190 -1.51 -10.31 -1.58
N PHE A 191 -1.54 -9.84 -0.35
CA PHE A 191 -2.10 -10.54 0.80
C PHE A 191 -3.55 -10.11 0.99
N THR A 192 -4.49 -10.93 0.55
CA THR A 192 -5.93 -10.59 0.48
C THR A 192 -6.67 -10.76 1.80
N ALA A 193 -6.11 -11.52 2.76
CA ALA A 193 -6.67 -11.62 4.11
C ALA A 193 -6.36 -10.39 4.99
N ALA A 194 -5.66 -9.38 4.46
CA ALA A 194 -5.38 -8.15 5.18
C ALA A 194 -6.65 -7.39 5.53
N LYS A 195 -6.73 -6.92 6.78
CA LYS A 195 -7.79 -6.02 7.23
C LYS A 195 -7.21 -4.64 7.45
N LEU A 196 -7.33 -3.82 6.41
CA LEU A 196 -6.94 -2.43 6.50
C LEU A 196 -8.12 -1.57 6.95
N THR A 197 -7.89 -0.70 7.94
CA THR A 197 -8.81 0.39 8.22
C THR A 197 -8.25 1.64 7.57
N MET A 198 -9.01 2.23 6.66
CA MET A 198 -8.64 3.46 5.98
C MET A 198 -9.45 4.60 6.54
N THR A 199 -8.79 5.69 6.89
CA THR A 199 -9.45 6.92 7.29
C THR A 199 -9.31 7.90 6.15
N TYR A 200 -10.43 8.24 5.55
CA TYR A 200 -10.50 9.27 4.55
C TYR A 200 -10.43 10.65 5.23
N GLY A 201 -9.76 11.59 4.60
CA GLY A 201 -9.89 12.99 4.98
C GLY A 201 -11.37 13.38 4.83
N HIS A 202 -11.92 14.06 5.85
CA HIS A 202 -13.32 14.43 5.85
C HIS A 202 -13.68 15.25 4.60
N GLU A 203 -14.22 14.59 3.58
CA GLU A 203 -15.21 15.26 2.78
C GLU A 203 -16.46 15.36 3.66
N CYS A 204 -16.76 16.56 4.09
CA CYS A 204 -17.94 16.83 4.89
C CYS A 204 -19.14 16.29 4.11
N ILE A 205 -20.07 15.57 4.75
CA ILE A 205 -21.32 15.13 4.11
C ILE A 205 -22.00 16.27 3.35
N SER A 206 -21.89 17.51 3.84
CA SER A 206 -22.33 18.71 3.15
C SER A 206 -21.67 18.93 1.78
N ASN A 207 -20.42 18.58 1.59
CA ASN A 207 -19.76 18.68 0.28
C ASN A 207 -20.27 17.63 -0.69
N ILE A 208 -20.52 16.42 -0.21
CA ILE A 208 -21.15 15.34 -1.01
C ILE A 208 -22.57 15.74 -1.41
N LEU A 209 -23.36 16.25 -0.47
CA LEU A 209 -24.71 16.70 -0.74
C LEU A 209 -24.75 17.91 -1.71
N ASN A 210 -23.80 18.85 -1.57
CA ASN A 210 -23.68 19.97 -2.51
C ASN A 210 -23.26 19.51 -3.90
N ALA A 211 -22.33 18.57 -4.01
CA ALA A 211 -21.95 17.97 -5.30
C ALA A 211 -23.12 17.21 -5.96
N ALA A 212 -23.98 16.58 -5.15
CA ALA A 212 -25.20 15.92 -5.60
C ALA A 212 -26.38 16.90 -5.88
N GLY A 213 -26.17 18.21 -5.71
CA GLY A 213 -27.22 19.22 -5.92
C GLY A 213 -28.31 19.25 -4.83
N VAL A 214 -28.09 18.57 -3.72
CA VAL A 214 -29.00 18.57 -2.56
C VAL A 214 -28.75 19.79 -1.73
N LYS A 215 -29.70 20.71 -1.68
CA LYS A 215 -29.65 21.86 -0.75
C LYS A 215 -30.13 21.41 0.62
N ALA A 216 -29.30 21.58 1.64
CA ALA A 216 -29.74 21.49 3.02
C ALA A 216 -30.75 22.61 3.29
N ASN A 217 -31.99 22.30 3.67
CA ASN A 217 -33.01 23.25 4.11
C ASN A 217 -32.71 23.65 5.54
#